data_4e4453c8ca262369fbc9dc6d6ce812ce
#
_entry.id   4e4453c8ca262369fbc9dc6d6ce812ce
#
_cell.length_a   1.000
_cell.length_b   1.000
_cell.length_c   1.000
_cell.angle_alpha   90.00
_cell.angle_beta   90.00
_cell.angle_gamma   90.00
#
_symmetry.space_group_name_H-M   'P 1'
#
loop_
_entity.id
_entity.type
_entity.pdbx_description
1 polymer ?
#
loop_
_entity_poly.entity_id
_entity_poly.type
_entity_poly.pdbx_seq_one_letter_code
_entity_poly.pdbx_strand_id
1 'polypeptide(L)'
;SEMGVTIQNDNVLGRLTSKSLEVAEKQRFIDSLKEEVQECRDTLIEKNILLKKELEIVQNECIEQNNIIESCNKNRMDYSNVQEQVELIKEINRELLKHGINEEAHMAYEYVIELEDENWRNAIEAFLGVHRYAVIVSKDAFDVANAVLDKSRYRYVELVNTKRLMSKVMDCEKDSVFYYLSVQNETAANYFKFWLGRIHAVNIENVPDYDNAMSMEGKLSRNMAVTYINTRKIRSYCLGSQAIELNRRAAEKRLHELEILLEQRSVQDKSKYLQDGISCFKEFNLNSHKEWADVSVDLNNEKGHYKELLEAQKNNAEFMALNERVSVLGNQLEIKKKNLEENIKQKIILETTVSEKKKLVKDL
;
A
#
# COMPACT_ATOMS: atom_id res chain seq x y z
N SER A 1 24.03 11.32 1.16
CA SER A 1 22.91 11.41 2.07
C SER A 1 21.96 10.22 1.88
N GLU A 2 21.47 9.64 2.98
CA GLU A 2 20.64 8.42 3.03
C GLU A 2 19.33 8.52 2.25
N MET A 3 18.91 9.71 1.88
CA MET A 3 17.65 9.93 1.12
C MET A 3 17.87 10.16 -0.38
N GLY A 4 19.11 10.12 -0.86
CA GLY A 4 19.43 10.31 -2.29
C GLY A 4 19.12 11.72 -2.81
N VAL A 5 18.95 12.69 -1.90
CA VAL A 5 18.72 14.10 -2.26
C VAL A 5 19.91 14.90 -1.75
N THR A 6 20.69 15.42 -2.66
CA THR A 6 21.88 16.25 -2.37
C THR A 6 21.84 17.48 -3.25
N ILE A 7 22.01 18.64 -2.65
CA ILE A 7 22.31 19.87 -3.39
C ILE A 7 23.80 19.83 -3.71
N GLN A 8 24.15 19.81 -4.99
CA GLN A 8 25.55 19.64 -5.43
C GLN A 8 26.41 20.87 -5.18
N ASN A 9 25.79 22.04 -4.98
CA ASN A 9 26.49 23.29 -4.83
C ASN A 9 26.75 23.67 -3.37
N ASP A 10 27.83 23.19 -2.80
CA ASP A 10 28.17 23.43 -1.37
C ASP A 10 28.67 24.87 -1.07
N ASN A 11 29.13 25.61 -2.09
CA ASN A 11 29.69 26.96 -1.90
C ASN A 11 28.84 28.06 -2.55
N VAL A 12 27.54 28.03 -2.29
CA VAL A 12 26.57 28.99 -2.82
C VAL A 12 26.96 30.43 -2.42
N LEU A 13 27.24 30.63 -1.11
CA LEU A 13 27.57 31.96 -0.59
C LEU A 13 28.85 32.51 -1.20
N GLY A 14 29.90 31.69 -1.28
CA GLY A 14 31.18 32.07 -1.87
C GLY A 14 31.07 32.52 -3.35
N ARG A 15 30.26 31.79 -4.14
CA ARG A 15 30.01 32.16 -5.53
C ARG A 15 29.22 33.46 -5.69
N LEU A 16 28.14 33.63 -4.90
CA LEU A 16 27.29 34.81 -4.97
C LEU A 16 28.00 36.06 -4.48
N THR A 17 28.89 35.96 -3.50
CA THR A 17 29.65 37.09 -2.94
C THR A 17 30.96 37.36 -3.70
N SER A 18 31.36 36.48 -4.59
CA SER A 18 32.60 36.67 -5.38
C SER A 18 32.54 37.93 -6.24
N LYS A 19 33.57 38.75 -6.10
CA LYS A 19 33.75 39.98 -6.92
C LYS A 19 34.21 39.65 -8.34
N SER A 20 34.73 38.46 -8.58
CA SER A 20 35.28 38.06 -9.89
C SER A 20 34.19 37.53 -10.84
N LEU A 21 33.00 37.21 -10.39
CA LEU A 21 31.91 36.74 -11.23
C LEU A 21 31.05 37.90 -11.73
N GLU A 22 30.72 37.87 -13.01
CA GLU A 22 29.80 38.85 -13.60
C GLU A 22 28.36 38.62 -13.13
N VAL A 23 27.53 39.67 -13.20
CA VAL A 23 26.12 39.63 -12.75
C VAL A 23 25.34 38.54 -13.51
N ALA A 24 25.58 38.43 -14.82
CA ALA A 24 24.92 37.39 -15.63
C ALA A 24 25.28 35.97 -15.21
N GLU A 25 26.51 35.72 -14.78
CA GLU A 25 26.95 34.40 -14.28
C GLU A 25 26.32 34.10 -12.92
N LYS A 26 26.24 35.11 -12.06
CA LYS A 26 25.55 34.97 -10.76
C LYS A 26 24.07 34.69 -10.95
N GLN A 27 23.40 35.33 -11.90
CA GLN A 27 22.00 35.07 -12.21
C GLN A 27 21.80 33.63 -12.71
N ARG A 28 22.60 33.15 -13.66
CA ARG A 28 22.56 31.78 -14.16
C ARG A 28 22.74 30.76 -13.01
N PHE A 29 23.64 31.08 -12.08
CA PHE A 29 23.86 30.24 -10.91
C PHE A 29 22.63 30.18 -9.97
N ILE A 30 21.96 31.34 -9.76
CA ILE A 30 20.71 31.41 -8.97
C ILE A 30 19.62 30.60 -9.65
N ASP A 31 19.48 30.70 -10.96
CA ASP A 31 18.46 29.97 -11.70
C ASP A 31 18.71 28.46 -11.66
N SER A 32 19.96 28.02 -11.83
CA SER A 32 20.34 26.60 -11.66
C SER A 32 20.07 26.09 -10.24
N LEU A 33 20.33 26.92 -9.21
CA LEU A 33 20.03 26.55 -7.82
C LEU A 33 18.54 26.45 -7.54
N LYS A 34 17.72 27.29 -8.20
CA LYS A 34 16.25 27.18 -8.09
C LYS A 34 15.74 25.86 -8.65
N GLU A 35 16.23 25.46 -9.83
CA GLU A 35 15.87 24.19 -10.46
C GLU A 35 16.26 23.01 -9.55
N GLU A 36 17.49 22.99 -9.04
CA GLU A 36 17.98 21.95 -8.14
C GLU A 36 17.17 21.86 -6.84
N VAL A 37 16.81 23.00 -6.24
CA VAL A 37 15.95 23.06 -5.04
C VAL A 37 14.55 22.53 -5.34
N GLN A 38 13.99 22.89 -6.50
CA GLN A 38 12.67 22.42 -6.91
C GLN A 38 12.68 20.90 -7.13
N GLU A 39 13.64 20.34 -7.83
CA GLU A 39 13.79 18.89 -8.03
C GLU A 39 13.94 18.14 -6.70
N CYS A 40 14.77 18.67 -5.80
CA CYS A 40 14.92 18.12 -4.45
C CYS A 40 13.59 18.08 -3.69
N ARG A 41 12.83 19.17 -3.74
CA ARG A 41 11.50 19.27 -3.11
C ARG A 41 10.53 18.28 -3.68
N ASP A 42 10.44 18.19 -5.02
CA ASP A 42 9.49 17.30 -5.69
C ASP A 42 9.82 15.84 -5.37
N THR A 43 11.10 15.45 -5.38
CA THR A 43 11.56 14.13 -4.95
C THR A 43 11.18 13.81 -3.50
N LEU A 44 11.29 14.77 -2.58
CA LEU A 44 10.88 14.58 -1.19
C LEU A 44 9.36 14.42 -1.05
N ILE A 45 8.58 15.17 -1.82
CA ILE A 45 7.12 15.07 -1.85
C ILE A 45 6.70 13.67 -2.33
N GLU A 46 7.26 13.19 -3.43
CA GLU A 46 6.98 11.86 -3.97
C GLU A 46 7.29 10.76 -2.95
N LYS A 47 8.48 10.80 -2.34
CA LYS A 47 8.86 9.84 -1.30
C LYS A 47 7.92 9.86 -0.10
N ASN A 48 7.46 11.02 0.32
CA ASN A 48 6.50 11.15 1.42
C ASN A 48 5.14 10.55 1.07
N ILE A 49 4.67 10.75 -0.17
CA ILE A 49 3.41 10.17 -0.66
C ILE A 49 3.51 8.63 -0.69
N LEU A 50 4.62 8.09 -1.19
CA LEU A 50 4.86 6.65 -1.23
C LEU A 50 4.88 6.05 0.18
N LEU A 51 5.62 6.66 1.09
CA LEU A 51 5.70 6.21 2.49
C LEU A 51 4.33 6.20 3.17
N LYS A 52 3.53 7.25 2.98
CA LYS A 52 2.16 7.31 3.54
C LYS A 52 1.26 6.20 2.99
N LYS A 53 1.31 5.94 1.69
CA LYS A 53 0.55 4.84 1.08
C LYS A 53 0.96 3.47 1.63
N GLU A 54 2.26 3.23 1.79
CA GLU A 54 2.75 1.99 2.39
C GLU A 54 2.30 1.81 3.84
N LEU A 55 2.34 2.88 4.65
CA LEU A 55 1.84 2.83 6.03
C LEU A 55 0.34 2.56 6.08
N GLU A 56 -0.44 3.20 5.23
CA GLU A 56 -1.89 2.99 5.13
C GLU A 56 -2.23 1.53 4.78
N ILE A 57 -1.51 0.92 3.84
CA ILE A 57 -1.70 -0.50 3.48
C ILE A 57 -1.47 -1.39 4.70
N VAL A 58 -0.37 -1.20 5.44
CA VAL A 58 -0.06 -2.00 6.62
C VAL A 58 -1.09 -1.79 7.74
N GLN A 59 -1.53 -0.56 7.97
CA GLN A 59 -2.57 -0.24 8.96
C GLN A 59 -3.90 -0.90 8.62
N ASN A 60 -4.32 -0.88 7.35
CA ASN A 60 -5.53 -1.53 6.90
C ASN A 60 -5.44 -3.05 7.07
N GLU A 61 -4.29 -3.66 6.79
CA GLU A 61 -4.06 -5.09 7.03
C GLU A 61 -4.14 -5.43 8.54
N CYS A 62 -3.60 -4.57 9.43
CA CYS A 62 -3.76 -4.75 10.87
C CYS A 62 -5.24 -4.73 11.30
N ILE A 63 -6.04 -3.82 10.76
CA ILE A 63 -7.47 -3.75 11.02
C ILE A 63 -8.18 -5.03 10.55
N GLU A 64 -7.83 -5.53 9.37
CA GLU A 64 -8.38 -6.79 8.84
C GLU A 64 -8.04 -7.97 9.76
N GLN A 65 -6.79 -8.12 10.21
CA GLN A 65 -6.40 -9.18 11.13
C GLN A 65 -7.13 -9.08 12.48
N ASN A 66 -7.29 -7.90 13.03
CA ASN A 66 -8.06 -7.69 14.27
C ASN A 66 -9.53 -8.09 14.11
N ASN A 67 -10.16 -7.78 12.97
CA ASN A 67 -11.55 -8.19 12.69
C ASN A 67 -11.69 -9.71 12.61
N ILE A 68 -10.70 -10.41 12.03
CA ILE A 68 -10.65 -11.87 11.99
C ILE A 68 -10.56 -12.43 13.42
N ILE A 69 -9.65 -11.92 14.25
CA ILE A 69 -9.48 -12.34 15.65
C ILE A 69 -10.78 -12.12 16.45
N GLU A 70 -11.40 -10.95 16.27
CA GLU A 70 -12.67 -10.65 16.95
C GLU A 70 -13.80 -11.61 16.55
N SER A 71 -13.90 -11.94 15.27
CA SER A 71 -14.87 -12.91 14.76
C SER A 71 -14.61 -14.31 15.34
N CYS A 72 -13.36 -14.76 15.34
CA CYS A 72 -12.97 -16.05 15.92
C CYS A 72 -13.24 -16.11 17.44
N ASN A 73 -13.01 -15.04 18.18
CA ASN A 73 -13.31 -14.96 19.62
C ASN A 73 -14.82 -15.06 19.91
N LYS A 74 -15.66 -14.66 18.95
CA LYS A 74 -17.12 -14.86 19.00
C LYS A 74 -17.56 -16.23 18.48
N ASN A 75 -16.60 -17.13 18.26
CA ASN A 75 -16.80 -18.46 17.66
C ASN A 75 -17.54 -18.41 16.32
N ARG A 76 -17.18 -17.41 15.49
CA ARG A 76 -17.74 -17.19 14.15
C ARG A 76 -16.63 -17.20 13.12
N MET A 77 -16.94 -17.73 11.94
CA MET A 77 -16.07 -17.58 10.79
C MET A 77 -16.07 -16.13 10.30
N ASP A 78 -14.95 -15.70 9.75
CA ASP A 78 -14.92 -14.44 9.02
C ASP A 78 -15.61 -14.63 7.66
N TYR A 79 -16.71 -13.92 7.46
CA TYR A 79 -17.54 -13.97 6.25
C TYR A 79 -17.17 -12.89 5.22
N SER A 80 -16.10 -12.15 5.42
CA SER A 80 -15.72 -11.04 4.52
C SER A 80 -15.53 -11.50 3.06
N ASN A 81 -15.03 -12.72 2.86
CA ASN A 81 -14.79 -13.30 1.54
C ASN A 81 -15.97 -14.08 0.96
N VAL A 82 -17.06 -14.27 1.70
CA VAL A 82 -18.24 -15.10 1.32
C VAL A 82 -19.56 -14.37 1.56
N GLN A 83 -19.54 -13.04 1.50
CA GLN A 83 -20.73 -12.20 1.74
C GLN A 83 -21.89 -12.55 0.79
N GLU A 84 -21.59 -12.82 -0.48
CA GLU A 84 -22.62 -13.17 -1.46
C GLU A 84 -23.33 -14.48 -1.11
N GLN A 85 -22.59 -15.48 -0.61
CA GLN A 85 -23.16 -16.74 -0.12
C GLN A 85 -24.06 -16.50 1.09
N VAL A 86 -23.59 -15.70 2.06
CA VAL A 86 -24.35 -15.37 3.26
C VAL A 86 -25.66 -14.66 2.91
N GLU A 87 -25.62 -13.69 2.01
CA GLU A 87 -26.83 -12.97 1.58
C GLU A 87 -27.78 -13.88 0.80
N LEU A 88 -27.28 -14.70 -0.10
CA LEU A 88 -28.10 -15.69 -0.82
C LEU A 88 -28.77 -16.68 0.14
N ILE A 89 -28.05 -17.20 1.14
CA ILE A 89 -28.60 -18.10 2.16
C ILE A 89 -29.74 -17.41 2.92
N LYS A 90 -29.58 -16.15 3.31
CA LYS A 90 -30.65 -15.39 3.97
C LYS A 90 -31.91 -15.25 3.08
N GLU A 91 -31.72 -15.01 1.79
CA GLU A 91 -32.81 -14.92 0.83
C GLU A 91 -33.50 -16.27 0.64
N ILE A 92 -32.72 -17.35 0.48
CA ILE A 92 -33.24 -18.72 0.39
C ILE A 92 -34.05 -19.07 1.63
N ASN A 93 -33.50 -18.90 2.83
CA ASN A 93 -34.17 -19.25 4.08
C ASN A 93 -35.48 -18.48 4.26
N ARG A 94 -35.53 -17.22 3.85
CA ARG A 94 -36.77 -16.43 3.86
C ARG A 94 -37.84 -17.01 2.92
N GLU A 95 -37.44 -17.43 1.72
CA GLU A 95 -38.39 -18.02 0.77
C GLU A 95 -38.81 -19.44 1.19
N LEU A 96 -37.92 -20.27 1.75
CA LEU A 96 -38.26 -21.58 2.28
C LEU A 96 -39.34 -21.47 3.37
N LEU A 97 -39.20 -20.53 4.30
CA LEU A 97 -40.22 -20.28 5.34
C LEU A 97 -41.57 -19.89 4.72
N LYS A 98 -41.62 -19.06 3.67
CA LYS A 98 -42.88 -18.72 3.00
C LYS A 98 -43.56 -19.91 2.34
N HIS A 99 -42.76 -20.85 1.87
CA HIS A 99 -43.26 -22.11 1.31
C HIS A 99 -43.57 -23.20 2.34
N GLY A 100 -43.46 -22.90 3.64
CA GLY A 100 -43.72 -23.82 4.72
C GLY A 100 -42.65 -24.92 4.88
N ILE A 101 -41.46 -24.70 4.29
CA ILE A 101 -40.31 -25.62 4.40
C ILE A 101 -39.50 -25.15 5.59
N ASN A 102 -39.50 -25.96 6.66
CA ASN A 102 -38.79 -25.64 7.91
C ASN A 102 -37.37 -26.21 7.90
N GLU A 103 -36.60 -25.82 6.91
CA GLU A 103 -35.17 -26.17 6.73
C GLU A 103 -34.38 -24.91 6.44
N GLU A 104 -33.08 -24.97 6.75
CA GLU A 104 -32.16 -23.88 6.47
C GLU A 104 -31.11 -24.29 5.44
N ALA A 105 -30.77 -23.36 4.56
CA ALA A 105 -29.63 -23.48 3.66
C ALA A 105 -28.33 -23.23 4.42
N HIS A 106 -27.31 -24.01 4.13
CA HIS A 106 -25.98 -23.89 4.74
C HIS A 106 -24.88 -23.95 3.69
N MET A 107 -23.69 -23.47 4.04
CA MET A 107 -22.51 -23.72 3.22
C MET A 107 -21.97 -25.13 3.44
N ALA A 108 -21.39 -25.72 2.41
CA ALA A 108 -20.92 -27.11 2.45
C ALA A 108 -19.96 -27.39 3.62
N TYR A 109 -19.04 -26.46 3.91
CA TYR A 109 -18.07 -26.63 5.00
C TYR A 109 -18.72 -26.75 6.39
N GLU A 110 -19.92 -26.20 6.60
CA GLU A 110 -20.62 -26.22 7.89
C GLU A 110 -21.06 -27.66 8.30
N TYR A 111 -21.12 -28.57 7.33
CA TYR A 111 -21.42 -29.98 7.56
C TYR A 111 -20.18 -30.83 7.88
N VAL A 112 -18.98 -30.28 7.81
CA VAL A 112 -17.75 -31.00 8.15
C VAL A 112 -17.46 -30.81 9.63
N ILE A 113 -17.56 -31.91 10.38
CA ILE A 113 -17.35 -31.92 11.85
C ILE A 113 -15.85 -31.81 12.14
N GLU A 114 -15.05 -32.70 11.56
CA GLU A 114 -13.62 -32.81 11.84
C GLU A 114 -12.83 -33.28 10.58
N LEU A 115 -11.54 -33.05 10.60
CA LEU A 115 -10.59 -33.75 9.78
C LEU A 115 -9.94 -34.86 10.61
N GLU A 116 -9.94 -36.09 10.09
CA GLU A 116 -9.34 -37.26 10.76
C GLU A 116 -7.81 -37.14 10.87
N ASP A 117 -7.17 -36.40 9.93
CA ASP A 117 -5.75 -36.07 9.98
C ASP A 117 -5.55 -34.63 9.52
N GLU A 118 -5.10 -33.78 10.44
CA GLU A 118 -4.85 -32.36 10.21
C GLU A 118 -3.74 -32.08 9.17
N ASN A 119 -2.84 -33.03 8.91
CA ASN A 119 -1.81 -32.88 7.88
C ASN A 119 -2.43 -32.76 6.48
N TRP A 120 -3.61 -33.29 6.25
CA TRP A 120 -4.34 -33.21 4.98
C TRP A 120 -5.09 -31.90 4.78
N ARG A 121 -5.25 -31.11 5.83
CA ARG A 121 -6.05 -29.87 5.80
C ARG A 121 -5.70 -28.97 4.63
N ASN A 122 -4.43 -28.62 4.50
CA ASN A 122 -3.96 -27.70 3.45
C ASN A 122 -4.27 -28.24 2.04
N ALA A 123 -4.04 -29.52 1.81
CA ALA A 123 -4.30 -30.14 0.52
C ALA A 123 -5.79 -30.18 0.22
N ILE A 124 -6.63 -30.60 1.16
CA ILE A 124 -8.08 -30.72 1.00
C ILE A 124 -8.72 -29.34 0.83
N GLU A 125 -8.41 -28.38 1.70
CA GLU A 125 -8.99 -27.02 1.62
C GLU A 125 -8.58 -26.29 0.33
N ALA A 126 -7.32 -26.43 -0.09
CA ALA A 126 -6.85 -25.85 -1.34
C ALA A 126 -7.47 -26.51 -2.56
N PHE A 127 -7.65 -27.84 -2.53
CA PHE A 127 -8.28 -28.59 -3.62
C PHE A 127 -9.74 -28.21 -3.79
N LEU A 128 -10.49 -28.20 -2.70
CA LEU A 128 -11.91 -27.82 -2.72
C LEU A 128 -12.09 -26.34 -3.11
N GLY A 129 -11.16 -25.49 -2.72
CA GLY A 129 -11.19 -24.07 -3.09
C GLY A 129 -12.53 -23.40 -2.79
N VAL A 130 -13.19 -22.84 -3.81
CA VAL A 130 -14.49 -22.17 -3.68
C VAL A 130 -15.64 -23.15 -3.40
N HIS A 131 -15.50 -24.42 -3.77
CA HIS A 131 -16.55 -25.43 -3.61
C HIS A 131 -16.90 -25.72 -2.16
N ARG A 132 -16.00 -25.46 -1.21
CA ARG A 132 -16.28 -25.55 0.23
C ARG A 132 -17.33 -24.56 0.72
N TYR A 133 -17.57 -23.48 -0.04
CA TYR A 133 -18.59 -22.46 0.24
C TYR A 133 -19.87 -22.63 -0.58
N ALA A 134 -20.01 -23.73 -1.33
CA ALA A 134 -21.22 -24.03 -2.08
C ALA A 134 -22.43 -24.13 -1.12
N VAL A 135 -23.54 -23.54 -1.54
CA VAL A 135 -24.78 -23.58 -0.75
C VAL A 135 -25.46 -24.93 -0.93
N ILE A 136 -25.78 -25.59 0.17
CA ILE A 136 -26.49 -26.88 0.21
C ILE A 136 -27.86 -26.68 0.85
N VAL A 137 -28.87 -27.23 0.21
CA VAL A 137 -30.22 -27.38 0.74
C VAL A 137 -30.64 -28.83 0.58
N SER A 138 -31.73 -29.26 1.27
CA SER A 138 -32.29 -30.60 1.00
C SER A 138 -32.80 -30.75 -0.43
N LYS A 139 -33.03 -31.99 -0.85
CA LYS A 139 -33.62 -32.31 -2.15
C LYS A 139 -34.96 -31.61 -2.36
N ASP A 140 -35.77 -31.51 -1.31
CA ASP A 140 -37.15 -30.97 -1.39
C ASP A 140 -37.14 -29.43 -1.43
N ALA A 141 -36.14 -28.79 -0.82
CA ALA A 141 -35.94 -27.35 -0.83
C ALA A 141 -35.26 -26.82 -2.15
N PHE A 142 -34.70 -27.71 -2.97
CA PHE A 142 -33.87 -27.30 -4.09
C PHE A 142 -34.57 -26.39 -5.11
N ASP A 143 -35.84 -26.68 -5.47
CA ASP A 143 -36.54 -25.88 -6.49
C ASP A 143 -36.79 -24.44 -6.02
N VAL A 144 -37.13 -24.28 -4.75
CA VAL A 144 -37.32 -22.97 -4.15
C VAL A 144 -35.99 -22.20 -4.10
N ALA A 145 -34.93 -22.87 -3.65
CA ALA A 145 -33.59 -22.27 -3.58
C ALA A 145 -33.08 -21.88 -4.98
N ASN A 146 -33.29 -22.75 -5.99
CA ASN A 146 -32.89 -22.45 -7.38
C ASN A 146 -33.67 -21.26 -7.95
N ALA A 147 -34.96 -21.16 -7.67
CA ALA A 147 -35.78 -20.01 -8.09
C ALA A 147 -35.31 -18.68 -7.45
N VAL A 148 -34.80 -18.74 -6.22
CA VAL A 148 -34.18 -17.58 -5.56
C VAL A 148 -32.86 -17.22 -6.24
N LEU A 149 -31.99 -18.19 -6.53
CA LEU A 149 -30.71 -17.98 -7.22
C LEU A 149 -30.94 -17.33 -8.60
N ASP A 150 -31.90 -17.84 -9.39
CA ASP A 150 -32.23 -17.32 -10.73
C ASP A 150 -32.65 -15.84 -10.72
N LYS A 151 -33.32 -15.40 -9.66
CA LYS A 151 -33.77 -14.02 -9.45
C LYS A 151 -32.71 -13.14 -8.78
N SER A 152 -31.69 -13.75 -8.16
CA SER A 152 -30.68 -13.02 -7.42
C SER A 152 -29.67 -12.33 -8.33
N ARG A 153 -28.90 -11.41 -7.76
CA ARG A 153 -27.72 -10.78 -8.38
C ARG A 153 -26.43 -11.59 -8.24
N TYR A 154 -26.47 -12.65 -7.45
CA TYR A 154 -25.26 -13.43 -7.05
C TYR A 154 -24.93 -14.51 -8.09
N ARG A 155 -24.33 -14.11 -9.20
CA ARG A 155 -24.09 -14.99 -10.38
C ARG A 155 -22.97 -16.01 -10.18
N TYR A 156 -22.10 -15.81 -9.20
CA TYR A 156 -20.93 -16.65 -8.94
C TYR A 156 -21.06 -17.53 -7.71
N VAL A 157 -22.21 -17.52 -7.03
CA VAL A 157 -22.47 -18.39 -5.90
C VAL A 157 -22.93 -19.76 -6.41
N GLU A 158 -22.27 -20.82 -5.93
CA GLU A 158 -22.63 -22.20 -6.25
C GLU A 158 -23.78 -22.66 -5.36
N LEU A 159 -24.91 -23.03 -5.98
CA LEU A 159 -25.98 -23.79 -5.33
C LEU A 159 -25.87 -25.26 -5.78
N VAL A 160 -25.70 -26.18 -4.84
CA VAL A 160 -25.59 -27.60 -5.11
C VAL A 160 -26.91 -28.14 -5.65
N ASN A 161 -26.90 -28.78 -6.84
CA ASN A 161 -28.08 -29.46 -7.36
C ASN A 161 -28.31 -30.77 -6.59
N THR A 162 -28.93 -30.68 -5.45
CA THR A 162 -29.14 -31.79 -4.54
C THR A 162 -30.10 -32.84 -5.09
N LYS A 163 -31.04 -32.49 -5.95
CA LYS A 163 -31.88 -33.43 -6.67
C LYS A 163 -31.07 -34.38 -7.54
N ARG A 164 -30.15 -33.82 -8.34
CA ARG A 164 -29.27 -34.59 -9.21
C ARG A 164 -28.21 -35.35 -8.41
N LEU A 165 -27.67 -34.73 -7.37
CA LEU A 165 -26.66 -35.32 -6.50
C LEU A 165 -27.22 -36.59 -5.82
N MET A 166 -28.42 -36.51 -5.19
CA MET A 166 -29.06 -37.61 -4.46
C MET A 166 -29.65 -38.67 -5.41
N SER A 167 -29.77 -38.39 -6.70
CA SER A 167 -30.20 -39.40 -7.70
C SER A 167 -29.07 -40.31 -8.17
N LYS A 168 -27.85 -40.07 -7.78
CA LYS A 168 -26.65 -40.83 -8.19
C LYS A 168 -26.01 -41.51 -6.99
N VAL A 169 -25.54 -42.73 -7.19
CA VAL A 169 -24.63 -43.38 -6.25
C VAL A 169 -23.24 -42.73 -6.42
N MET A 170 -22.70 -42.16 -5.35
CA MET A 170 -21.37 -41.61 -5.36
C MET A 170 -20.36 -42.70 -4.97
N ASP A 171 -19.60 -43.18 -5.98
CA ASP A 171 -18.53 -44.13 -5.71
C ASP A 171 -17.40 -43.45 -4.93
N CYS A 172 -16.82 -44.23 -4.01
CA CYS A 172 -15.70 -43.77 -3.20
C CYS A 172 -14.64 -44.88 -3.18
N GLU A 173 -13.43 -44.56 -3.58
CA GLU A 173 -12.30 -45.48 -3.49
C GLU A 173 -11.95 -45.77 -2.04
N LYS A 174 -11.43 -46.97 -1.76
CA LYS A 174 -11.17 -47.43 -0.37
C LYS A 174 -10.16 -46.58 0.38
N ASP A 175 -9.23 -46.00 -0.36
CA ASP A 175 -8.17 -45.10 0.10
C ASP A 175 -8.39 -43.65 -0.31
N SER A 176 -9.66 -43.28 -0.49
CA SER A 176 -10.03 -41.95 -0.95
C SER A 176 -9.69 -40.87 0.08
N VAL A 177 -9.30 -39.69 -0.46
CA VAL A 177 -9.13 -38.45 0.34
C VAL A 177 -10.42 -38.07 1.09
N PHE A 178 -11.59 -38.46 0.63
CA PHE A 178 -12.86 -38.22 1.31
C PHE A 178 -12.88 -38.75 2.75
N TYR A 179 -12.23 -39.90 3.03
CA TYR A 179 -12.21 -40.49 4.37
C TYR A 179 -11.44 -39.70 5.43
N TYR A 180 -10.74 -38.65 5.02
CA TYR A 180 -10.16 -37.67 5.96
C TYR A 180 -11.17 -36.62 6.43
N LEU A 181 -12.42 -36.63 5.92
CA LEU A 181 -13.51 -35.76 6.35
C LEU A 181 -14.57 -36.53 7.12
N SER A 182 -14.88 -36.08 8.32
CA SER A 182 -16.07 -36.47 9.05
C SER A 182 -17.21 -35.51 8.72
N VAL A 183 -18.25 -35.99 8.02
CA VAL A 183 -19.34 -35.16 7.49
C VAL A 183 -20.68 -35.54 8.12
N GLN A 184 -21.45 -34.55 8.57
CA GLN A 184 -22.61 -34.71 9.40
C GLN A 184 -23.85 -35.30 8.72
N ASN A 185 -24.10 -34.96 7.43
CA ASN A 185 -25.29 -35.40 6.73
C ASN A 185 -24.99 -36.04 5.36
N GLU A 186 -25.94 -36.87 4.89
CA GLU A 186 -25.78 -37.62 3.65
C GLU A 186 -25.66 -36.76 2.41
N THR A 187 -26.40 -35.66 2.32
CA THR A 187 -26.35 -34.76 1.16
C THR A 187 -24.97 -34.09 1.04
N ALA A 188 -24.44 -33.58 2.15
CA ALA A 188 -23.10 -33.00 2.18
C ALA A 188 -22.02 -34.08 1.97
N ALA A 189 -22.18 -35.27 2.58
CA ALA A 189 -21.27 -36.38 2.34
C ALA A 189 -21.19 -36.76 0.86
N ASN A 190 -22.33 -36.85 0.17
CA ASN A 190 -22.38 -37.13 -1.29
C ASN A 190 -21.76 -35.99 -2.11
N TYR A 191 -21.88 -34.72 -1.66
CA TYR A 191 -21.23 -33.61 -2.29
C TYR A 191 -19.70 -33.68 -2.17
N PHE A 192 -19.18 -33.97 -0.98
CA PHE A 192 -17.74 -34.16 -0.79
C PHE A 192 -17.21 -35.44 -1.47
N LYS A 193 -17.98 -36.53 -1.51
CA LYS A 193 -17.65 -37.73 -2.32
C LYS A 193 -17.57 -37.41 -3.81
N PHE A 194 -18.43 -36.55 -4.33
CA PHE A 194 -18.35 -36.11 -5.71
C PHE A 194 -17.00 -35.48 -6.05
N TRP A 195 -16.46 -34.66 -5.14
CA TRP A 195 -15.18 -33.98 -5.34
C TRP A 195 -13.97 -34.85 -5.01
N LEU A 196 -14.01 -35.58 -3.91
CA LEU A 196 -12.87 -36.26 -3.29
C LEU A 196 -12.92 -37.78 -3.42
N GLY A 197 -14.10 -38.37 -3.62
CA GLY A 197 -14.32 -39.81 -3.53
C GLY A 197 -13.49 -40.66 -4.48
N ARG A 198 -13.10 -40.11 -5.64
CA ARG A 198 -12.27 -40.80 -6.63
C ARG A 198 -10.79 -40.41 -6.58
N ILE A 199 -10.37 -39.66 -5.57
CA ILE A 199 -8.99 -39.22 -5.42
C ILE A 199 -8.32 -40.09 -4.38
N HIS A 200 -7.34 -40.88 -4.79
CA HIS A 200 -6.54 -41.71 -3.91
C HIS A 200 -5.63 -40.83 -3.02
N ALA A 201 -5.60 -41.11 -1.74
CA ALA A 201 -4.70 -40.50 -0.78
C ALA A 201 -3.39 -41.30 -0.74
N VAL A 202 -2.32 -40.76 -1.26
CA VAL A 202 -1.05 -41.48 -1.41
C VAL A 202 0.13 -40.63 -0.99
N ASN A 203 1.26 -41.26 -0.76
CA ASN A 203 2.51 -40.54 -0.54
C ASN A 203 2.93 -39.75 -1.80
N ILE A 204 3.61 -38.66 -1.61
CA ILE A 204 4.01 -37.71 -2.67
C ILE A 204 4.74 -38.37 -3.85
N GLU A 205 5.50 -39.43 -3.56
CA GLU A 205 6.29 -40.16 -4.52
C GLU A 205 5.41 -40.98 -5.49
N ASN A 206 4.30 -41.50 -4.98
CA ASN A 206 3.40 -42.41 -5.70
C ASN A 206 2.31 -41.66 -6.48
N VAL A 207 2.13 -40.34 -6.27
CA VAL A 207 1.09 -39.55 -6.96
C VAL A 207 1.12 -39.72 -8.47
N PRO A 208 2.26 -39.78 -9.17
CA PRO A 208 2.29 -39.94 -10.63
C PRO A 208 1.80 -41.29 -11.14
N ASP A 209 1.73 -42.31 -10.27
CA ASP A 209 1.35 -43.67 -10.63
C ASP A 209 -0.17 -43.88 -10.74
N TYR A 210 -0.95 -42.85 -10.36
CA TYR A 210 -2.41 -42.88 -10.33
C TYR A 210 -3.00 -41.83 -11.27
N ASP A 211 -4.13 -42.16 -11.89
CA ASP A 211 -4.89 -41.21 -12.71
C ASP A 211 -5.50 -40.06 -11.89
N ASN A 212 -5.92 -40.36 -10.65
CA ASN A 212 -6.48 -39.41 -9.71
C ASN A 212 -5.95 -39.68 -8.31
N ALA A 213 -4.94 -38.94 -7.91
CA ALA A 213 -4.33 -39.07 -6.58
C ALA A 213 -3.85 -37.72 -6.04
N MET A 214 -3.83 -37.60 -4.73
CA MET A 214 -3.32 -36.42 -4.04
C MET A 214 -2.48 -36.85 -2.85
N SER A 215 -1.42 -36.08 -2.58
CA SER A 215 -0.65 -36.19 -1.35
C SER A 215 -0.98 -35.07 -0.36
N MET A 216 -0.64 -35.26 0.91
CA MET A 216 -0.85 -34.25 1.96
C MET A 216 -0.05 -32.95 1.71
N GLU A 217 1.04 -33.02 0.94
CA GLU A 217 1.82 -31.85 0.55
C GLU A 217 1.19 -31.08 -0.63
N GLY A 218 0.06 -31.58 -1.15
CA GLY A 218 -0.70 -30.95 -2.23
C GLY A 218 -0.20 -31.28 -3.63
N LYS A 219 0.60 -32.34 -3.84
CA LYS A 219 0.86 -32.86 -5.17
C LYS A 219 -0.37 -33.62 -5.66
N LEU A 220 -0.82 -33.34 -6.86
CA LEU A 220 -2.08 -33.84 -7.43
C LEU A 220 -1.80 -34.43 -8.82
N SER A 221 -2.26 -35.66 -9.04
CA SER A 221 -2.41 -36.24 -10.38
C SER A 221 -3.89 -36.22 -10.75
N ARG A 222 -4.25 -35.59 -11.86
CA ARG A 222 -5.61 -35.51 -12.38
C ARG A 222 -5.61 -35.17 -13.87
N ASN A 223 -6.54 -35.75 -14.64
CA ASN A 223 -6.69 -35.44 -16.05
C ASN A 223 -5.38 -35.56 -16.85
N MET A 224 -4.62 -36.64 -16.64
CA MET A 224 -3.32 -36.91 -17.28
C MET A 224 -2.23 -35.87 -16.96
N ALA A 225 -2.40 -35.08 -15.92
CA ALA A 225 -1.41 -34.07 -15.51
C ALA A 225 -1.07 -34.21 -14.04
N VAL A 226 0.22 -34.01 -13.73
CA VAL A 226 0.72 -33.91 -12.35
C VAL A 226 1.05 -32.45 -12.05
N THR A 227 0.52 -31.92 -10.97
CA THR A 227 0.70 -30.53 -10.56
C THR A 227 0.77 -30.42 -9.05
N TYR A 228 1.09 -29.21 -8.55
CA TYR A 228 0.94 -28.87 -7.14
C TYR A 228 -0.23 -27.91 -6.94
N ILE A 229 -1.09 -28.23 -5.98
CA ILE A 229 -2.16 -27.34 -5.56
C ILE A 229 -1.53 -26.17 -4.82
N ASN A 230 -1.97 -24.95 -5.11
CA ASN A 230 -1.43 -23.77 -4.46
C ASN A 230 -2.04 -23.60 -3.06
N THR A 231 -1.46 -24.26 -2.07
CA THR A 231 -1.88 -24.18 -0.65
C THR A 231 -1.67 -22.78 -0.03
N ARG A 232 -0.79 -21.96 -0.62
CA ARG A 232 -0.53 -20.57 -0.15
C ARG A 232 -1.68 -19.61 -0.45
N LYS A 233 -2.64 -20.01 -1.30
CA LYS A 233 -3.84 -19.21 -1.59
C LYS A 233 -4.97 -19.41 -0.57
N ILE A 234 -4.83 -20.29 0.41
CA ILE A 234 -5.80 -20.44 1.48
C ILE A 234 -5.73 -19.17 2.35
N ARG A 235 -6.78 -18.35 2.27
CA ARG A 235 -6.88 -17.13 3.09
C ARG A 235 -7.45 -17.42 4.48
N SER A 236 -8.34 -18.39 4.56
CA SER A 236 -8.94 -18.83 5.81
C SER A 236 -9.30 -20.31 5.73
N TYR A 237 -9.12 -21.03 6.81
CA TYR A 237 -9.59 -22.40 6.98
C TYR A 237 -11.07 -22.40 7.32
N CYS A 238 -11.83 -23.42 6.86
CA CYS A 238 -13.24 -23.52 7.18
C CYS A 238 -13.70 -24.94 7.52
N LEU A 239 -12.90 -25.96 7.22
CA LEU A 239 -13.32 -27.35 7.45
C LEU A 239 -13.05 -27.77 8.91
N GLY A 240 -14.09 -28.31 9.57
CA GLY A 240 -13.99 -28.92 10.89
C GLY A 240 -13.81 -27.93 12.05
N SER A 241 -13.92 -28.46 13.26
CA SER A 241 -13.97 -27.70 14.52
C SER A 241 -12.74 -26.85 14.80
N GLN A 242 -11.56 -27.27 14.32
CA GLN A 242 -10.29 -26.56 14.57
C GLN A 242 -10.07 -25.35 13.67
N ALA A 243 -10.87 -25.17 12.60
CA ALA A 243 -10.67 -24.11 11.62
C ALA A 243 -10.65 -22.71 12.24
N ILE A 244 -11.56 -22.43 13.17
CA ILE A 244 -11.66 -21.12 13.84
C ILE A 244 -10.37 -20.82 14.63
N GLU A 245 -9.91 -21.80 15.41
CA GLU A 245 -8.70 -21.66 16.22
C GLU A 245 -7.44 -21.48 15.35
N LEU A 246 -7.33 -22.21 14.25
CA LEU A 246 -6.24 -22.07 13.29
C LEU A 246 -6.23 -20.68 12.63
N ASN A 247 -7.41 -20.18 12.24
CA ASN A 247 -7.54 -18.82 11.70
C ASN A 247 -7.15 -17.77 12.73
N ARG A 248 -7.59 -17.93 13.99
CA ARG A 248 -7.23 -17.03 15.08
C ARG A 248 -5.72 -16.97 15.27
N ARG A 249 -5.05 -18.12 15.38
CA ARG A 249 -3.58 -18.19 15.52
C ARG A 249 -2.84 -17.61 14.34
N ALA A 250 -3.33 -17.87 13.13
CA ALA A 250 -2.73 -17.30 11.92
C ALA A 250 -2.85 -15.78 11.89
N ALA A 251 -4.04 -15.25 12.26
CA ALA A 251 -4.28 -13.81 12.32
C ALA A 251 -3.47 -13.14 13.44
N GLU A 252 -3.37 -13.74 14.63
CA GLU A 252 -2.53 -13.24 15.74
C GLU A 252 -1.06 -13.18 15.35
N LYS A 253 -0.54 -14.23 14.71
CA LYS A 253 0.84 -14.25 14.21
C LYS A 253 1.06 -13.15 13.17
N ARG A 254 0.15 -13.02 12.21
CA ARG A 254 0.26 -12.01 11.17
C ARG A 254 0.17 -10.60 11.72
N LEU A 255 -0.75 -10.36 12.67
CA LEU A 255 -0.87 -9.08 13.35
C LEU A 255 0.43 -8.71 14.07
N HIS A 256 1.03 -9.63 14.79
CA HIS A 256 2.31 -9.39 15.46
C HIS A 256 3.44 -9.04 14.47
N GLU A 257 3.52 -9.73 13.32
CA GLU A 257 4.48 -9.38 12.26
C GLU A 257 4.24 -7.97 11.71
N LEU A 258 2.99 -7.57 11.53
CA LEU A 258 2.61 -6.25 11.06
C LEU A 258 2.90 -5.15 12.09
N GLU A 259 2.65 -5.42 13.38
CA GLU A 259 2.97 -4.50 14.48
C GLU A 259 4.47 -4.23 14.56
N ILE A 260 5.30 -5.26 14.46
CA ILE A 260 6.77 -5.11 14.38
C ILE A 260 7.16 -4.26 13.16
N LEU A 261 6.53 -4.50 12.01
CA LEU A 261 6.80 -3.73 10.80
C LEU A 261 6.38 -2.25 10.96
N LEU A 262 5.24 -1.98 11.59
CA LEU A 262 4.79 -0.63 11.91
C LEU A 262 5.72 0.05 12.89
N GLU A 263 6.16 -0.64 13.95
CA GLU A 263 7.10 -0.10 14.91
C GLU A 263 8.44 0.23 14.26
N GLN A 264 9.01 -0.68 13.46
CA GLN A 264 10.23 -0.42 12.70
C GLN A 264 10.09 0.76 11.75
N ARG A 265 8.93 0.90 11.10
CA ARG A 265 8.64 2.03 10.19
C ARG A 265 8.34 3.31 10.94
N SER A 266 7.70 3.27 12.12
CA SER A 266 7.43 4.44 12.94
C SER A 266 8.69 4.98 13.61
N VAL A 267 9.59 4.12 14.08
CA VAL A 267 10.93 4.50 14.58
C VAL A 267 11.78 5.07 13.44
N GLN A 268 11.58 4.58 12.22
CA GLN A 268 12.13 5.15 11.00
C GLN A 268 11.18 6.17 10.36
N ASP A 269 10.23 6.74 11.12
CA ASP A 269 9.26 7.67 10.54
C ASP A 269 9.97 8.88 9.93
N LYS A 270 10.45 8.65 8.71
CA LYS A 270 11.06 9.65 7.84
C LYS A 270 10.03 10.67 7.38
N SER A 271 8.71 10.43 7.61
CA SER A 271 7.66 11.33 7.17
C SER A 271 7.77 12.70 7.85
N LYS A 272 8.07 12.72 9.14
CA LYS A 272 8.31 13.97 9.88
C LYS A 272 9.54 14.70 9.32
N TYR A 273 10.63 13.98 9.12
CA TYR A 273 11.87 14.57 8.57
C TYR A 273 11.72 14.98 7.11
N LEU A 274 10.93 14.22 6.33
CA LEU A 274 10.57 14.61 4.97
C LEU A 274 9.73 15.88 4.97
N GLN A 275 8.75 16.00 5.86
CA GLN A 275 7.94 17.21 6.02
C GLN A 275 8.77 18.40 6.48
N ASP A 276 9.66 18.19 7.44
CA ASP A 276 10.60 19.21 7.89
C ASP A 276 11.53 19.65 6.75
N GLY A 277 12.05 18.71 5.96
CA GLY A 277 12.83 18.99 4.75
C GLY A 277 12.03 19.79 3.72
N ILE A 278 10.81 19.40 3.41
CA ILE A 278 9.89 20.12 2.51
C ILE A 278 9.62 21.54 3.05
N SER A 279 9.43 21.70 4.36
CA SER A 279 9.20 23.01 4.99
C SER A 279 10.42 23.89 4.88
N CYS A 280 11.63 23.36 5.09
CA CYS A 280 12.87 24.11 4.87
C CYS A 280 12.96 24.64 3.44
N PHE A 281 12.60 23.84 2.44
CA PHE A 281 12.61 24.32 1.04
C PHE A 281 11.48 25.30 0.73
N LYS A 282 10.35 25.24 1.42
CA LYS A 282 9.28 26.27 1.33
C LYS A 282 9.71 27.59 1.94
N GLU A 283 10.43 27.53 3.06
CA GLU A 283 10.93 28.71 3.77
C GLU A 283 12.17 29.32 3.07
N PHE A 284 12.82 28.56 2.18
CA PHE A 284 13.92 29.06 1.38
C PHE A 284 13.43 30.17 0.46
N ASN A 285 13.61 31.41 0.91
CA ASN A 285 13.11 32.59 0.20
C ASN A 285 14.03 32.95 -0.97
N LEU A 286 13.72 32.41 -2.14
CA LEU A 286 14.41 32.73 -3.39
C LEU A 286 14.27 34.21 -3.78
N ASN A 287 13.30 34.94 -3.23
CA ASN A 287 13.15 36.37 -3.50
C ASN A 287 14.34 37.18 -3.00
N SER A 288 14.95 36.78 -1.87
CA SER A 288 16.17 37.44 -1.40
C SER A 288 17.33 37.37 -2.39
N HIS A 289 17.43 36.29 -3.16
CA HIS A 289 18.42 36.11 -4.21
C HIS A 289 18.08 36.92 -5.47
N LYS A 290 16.79 37.04 -5.80
CA LYS A 290 16.31 37.90 -6.87
C LYS A 290 16.56 39.35 -6.53
N GLU A 291 16.20 39.80 -5.32
CA GLU A 291 16.47 41.14 -4.81
C GLU A 291 17.96 41.43 -4.83
N TRP A 292 18.81 40.46 -4.45
CA TRP A 292 20.25 40.64 -4.54
C TRP A 292 20.73 40.79 -5.98
N ALA A 293 20.21 40.04 -6.96
CA ALA A 293 20.54 40.18 -8.38
C ALA A 293 20.08 41.52 -8.91
N ASP A 294 18.87 41.95 -8.58
CA ASP A 294 18.30 43.25 -8.96
C ASP A 294 19.18 44.39 -8.38
N VAL A 295 19.53 44.30 -7.09
CA VAL A 295 20.46 45.28 -6.46
C VAL A 295 21.83 45.30 -7.14
N SER A 296 22.29 44.12 -7.58
CA SER A 296 23.60 44.06 -8.30
C SER A 296 23.54 44.70 -9.69
N VAL A 297 22.42 44.53 -10.41
CA VAL A 297 22.17 45.20 -11.68
C VAL A 297 22.07 46.71 -11.52
N ASP A 298 21.25 47.13 -10.52
CA ASP A 298 21.09 48.56 -10.21
C ASP A 298 22.41 49.20 -9.81
N LEU A 299 23.22 48.51 -9.00
CA LEU A 299 24.54 48.97 -8.62
C LEU A 299 25.49 49.18 -9.84
N ASN A 300 25.40 48.25 -10.79
CA ASN A 300 26.21 48.38 -12.03
C ASN A 300 25.73 49.52 -12.91
N ASN A 301 24.41 49.72 -13.02
CA ASN A 301 23.81 50.84 -13.75
C ASN A 301 24.20 52.17 -13.10
N GLU A 302 24.13 52.28 -11.76
CA GLU A 302 24.53 53.47 -11.04
C GLU A 302 26.04 53.75 -11.16
N LYS A 303 26.86 52.68 -11.17
CA LYS A 303 28.31 52.83 -11.45
C LYS A 303 28.59 53.31 -12.90
N GLY A 304 27.81 52.84 -13.88
CA GLY A 304 27.87 53.33 -15.25
C GLY A 304 27.56 54.82 -15.33
N HIS A 305 26.43 55.18 -14.72
CA HIS A 305 26.00 56.57 -14.64
C HIS A 305 26.99 57.49 -13.91
N TYR A 306 27.59 56.99 -12.82
CA TYR A 306 28.66 57.70 -12.12
C TYR A 306 29.89 57.94 -13.03
N LYS A 307 30.31 57.00 -13.88
CA LYS A 307 31.37 57.18 -14.86
C LYS A 307 31.03 58.26 -15.87
N GLU A 308 29.79 58.22 -16.39
CA GLU A 308 29.33 59.28 -17.34
C GLU A 308 29.33 60.66 -16.70
N LEU A 309 28.92 60.75 -15.42
CA LEU A 309 28.97 62.00 -14.67
C LEU A 309 30.38 62.50 -14.43
N LEU A 310 31.35 61.62 -14.18
CA LEU A 310 32.79 62.00 -14.09
C LEU A 310 33.36 62.52 -15.43
N GLU A 311 32.92 61.94 -16.53
CA GLU A 311 33.33 62.43 -17.84
C GLU A 311 32.71 63.80 -18.19
N ALA A 312 31.45 64.03 -17.74
CA ALA A 312 30.73 65.28 -17.89
C ALA A 312 31.28 66.41 -16.97
N GLN A 313 32.09 66.06 -15.96
CA GLN A 313 32.72 67.03 -15.02
C GLN A 313 33.63 68.11 -15.73
N LYS A 314 33.89 67.96 -17.00
CA LYS A 314 34.71 68.93 -17.79
C LYS A 314 33.95 70.20 -18.06
N ASN A 315 32.67 70.35 -17.85
CA ASN A 315 31.88 71.58 -18.06
C ASN A 315 31.37 72.15 -16.71
N ASN A 316 31.95 73.31 -16.30
CA ASN A 316 31.71 73.91 -14.98
C ASN A 316 30.26 74.25 -14.61
N ALA A 317 29.36 74.43 -15.54
CA ALA A 317 27.99 74.81 -15.29
C ALA A 317 27.10 73.54 -14.78
N GLU A 318 27.47 72.31 -15.20
CA GLU A 318 26.81 71.10 -14.85
C GLU A 318 27.34 70.48 -13.53
N PHE A 319 28.51 70.90 -13.10
CA PHE A 319 29.25 70.33 -11.96
C PHE A 319 28.46 70.41 -10.64
N MET A 320 27.81 71.53 -10.39
CA MET A 320 27.05 71.71 -9.15
C MET A 320 25.79 70.78 -9.10
N ALA A 321 25.08 70.68 -10.23
CA ALA A 321 23.92 69.75 -10.35
C ALA A 321 24.38 68.29 -10.31
N LEU A 322 25.53 67.96 -10.86
CA LEU A 322 26.16 66.65 -10.84
C LEU A 322 26.62 66.26 -9.42
N ASN A 323 27.17 67.17 -8.65
CA ASN A 323 27.57 66.94 -7.26
C ASN A 323 26.36 66.63 -6.33
N GLU A 324 25.28 67.33 -6.56
CA GLU A 324 24.01 67.00 -5.83
C GLU A 324 23.52 65.62 -6.19
N ARG A 325 23.56 65.23 -7.49
CA ARG A 325 23.22 63.93 -7.99
C ARG A 325 24.10 62.81 -7.41
N VAL A 326 25.42 63.03 -7.35
CA VAL A 326 26.40 62.10 -6.76
C VAL A 326 26.12 61.89 -5.30
N SER A 327 25.73 62.93 -4.55
CA SER A 327 25.36 62.81 -3.17
C SER A 327 24.10 61.93 -2.96
N VAL A 328 23.06 62.15 -3.77
CA VAL A 328 21.85 61.35 -3.75
C VAL A 328 22.12 59.89 -4.08
N LEU A 329 22.90 59.63 -5.15
CA LEU A 329 23.30 58.29 -5.56
C LEU A 329 24.16 57.59 -4.50
N GLY A 330 25.05 58.33 -3.84
CA GLY A 330 25.83 57.81 -2.71
C GLY A 330 24.95 57.30 -1.56
N ASN A 331 23.92 58.08 -1.19
CA ASN A 331 22.97 57.69 -0.16
C ASN A 331 22.14 56.43 -0.60
N GLN A 332 21.70 56.38 -1.84
CA GLN A 332 21.01 55.23 -2.36
C GLN A 332 21.89 53.95 -2.37
N LEU A 333 23.18 54.13 -2.72
CA LEU A 333 24.16 53.04 -2.70
C LEU A 333 24.36 52.49 -1.30
N GLU A 334 24.43 53.35 -0.27
CA GLU A 334 24.54 52.92 1.12
C GLU A 334 23.31 52.15 1.61
N ILE A 335 22.12 52.61 1.25
CA ILE A 335 20.87 51.89 1.55
C ILE A 335 20.87 50.53 0.88
N LYS A 336 21.23 50.43 -0.40
CA LYS A 336 21.30 49.19 -1.14
C LYS A 336 22.35 48.22 -0.58
N LYS A 337 23.51 48.73 -0.13
CA LYS A 337 24.54 47.94 0.55
C LYS A 337 24.02 47.35 1.88
N LYS A 338 23.31 48.13 2.68
CA LYS A 338 22.69 47.64 3.95
C LYS A 338 21.69 46.53 3.67
N ASN A 339 20.82 46.74 2.67
CA ASN A 339 19.85 45.70 2.28
C ASN A 339 20.54 44.42 1.79
N LEU A 340 21.64 44.57 1.03
CA LEU A 340 22.45 43.42 0.58
C LEU A 340 23.05 42.66 1.77
N GLU A 341 23.62 43.37 2.75
CA GLU A 341 24.18 42.77 3.95
C GLU A 341 23.11 42.04 4.76
N GLU A 342 21.90 42.61 4.85
CA GLU A 342 20.77 41.99 5.54
C GLU A 342 20.30 40.71 4.83
N ASN A 343 20.19 40.75 3.51
CA ASN A 343 19.86 39.59 2.69
C ASN A 343 20.94 38.49 2.80
N ILE A 344 22.23 38.85 2.86
CA ILE A 344 23.33 37.90 3.09
C ILE A 344 23.19 37.25 4.49
N LYS A 345 22.86 38.03 5.53
CA LYS A 345 22.62 37.48 6.89
C LYS A 345 21.45 36.48 6.91
N GLN A 346 20.32 36.84 6.30
CA GLN A 346 19.17 35.95 6.17
C GLN A 346 19.52 34.65 5.44
N LYS A 347 20.30 34.74 4.37
CA LYS A 347 20.81 33.60 3.63
C LYS A 347 21.66 32.67 4.49
N ILE A 348 22.59 33.22 5.28
CA ILE A 348 23.44 32.43 6.19
C ILE A 348 22.56 31.66 7.19
N ILE A 349 21.52 32.31 7.76
CA ILE A 349 20.59 31.68 8.68
C ILE A 349 19.87 30.51 7.99
N LEU A 350 19.39 30.71 6.77
CA LEU A 350 18.72 29.66 5.98
C LEU A 350 19.67 28.50 5.66
N GLU A 351 20.91 28.78 5.26
CA GLU A 351 21.90 27.74 4.97
C GLU A 351 22.26 26.94 6.23
N THR A 352 22.35 27.60 7.38
CA THR A 352 22.56 26.93 8.69
C THR A 352 21.38 26.03 8.99
N THR A 353 20.15 26.54 8.85
CA THR A 353 18.92 25.75 9.08
C THR A 353 18.84 24.55 8.15
N VAL A 354 19.15 24.73 6.86
CA VAL A 354 19.18 23.61 5.89
C VAL A 354 20.26 22.59 6.25
N SER A 355 21.43 23.05 6.72
CA SER A 355 22.52 22.17 7.14
C SER A 355 22.16 21.36 8.39
N GLU A 356 21.52 22.00 9.37
CA GLU A 356 21.02 21.34 10.58
C GLU A 356 19.96 20.29 10.25
N LYS A 357 19.00 20.63 9.38
CA LYS A 357 17.97 19.70 8.91
C LYS A 357 18.56 18.53 8.10
N LYS A 358 19.59 18.81 7.28
CA LYS A 358 20.36 17.74 6.60
C LYS A 358 21.08 16.81 7.56
N LYS A 359 21.63 17.33 8.68
CA LYS A 359 22.24 16.48 9.72
C LYS A 359 21.19 15.61 10.38
N LEU A 360 20.05 16.18 10.76
CA LEU A 360 18.92 15.43 11.32
C LEU A 360 18.43 14.30 10.42
N VAL A 361 18.41 14.53 9.09
CA VAL A 361 18.05 13.53 8.08
C VAL A 361 19.13 12.46 7.89
N LYS A 362 20.38 12.75 8.23
CA LYS A 362 21.54 11.83 8.09
C LYS A 362 21.72 10.95 9.33
N ASP A 363 21.24 11.41 10.48
CA ASP A 363 21.31 10.70 11.76
C ASP A 363 20.11 9.77 11.97
N LEU A 364 19.24 9.63 10.96
CA LEU A 364 18.13 8.71 10.78
C LEU A 364 18.49 7.58 9.83
#